data_eb742f1e8cf25fb2bb421004750af029
#
_entry.id   eb742f1e8cf25fb2bb421004750af029
#
_cell.length_a   1.000
_cell.length_b   1.000
_cell.length_c   1.000
_cell.angle_alpha   90.00
_cell.angle_beta   90.00
_cell.angle_gamma   90.00
#
_symmetry.space_group_name_H-M   'P 1'
#
loop_
_entity.id
_entity.type
_entity.pdbx_description
1 polymer ?
#
loop_
_entity_poly.entity_id
_entity_poly.type
_entity_poly.pdbx_seq_one_letter_code
_entity_poly.pdbx_strand_id
1 'polypeptide(L)'
;MSLAVRKFNIAKMILNKSVFDENVIQIILTEYWKNLKNKSKILLDWINLEQLTWHNLSANPNAIDLLEQYKNNIDWKFVSLNPNAIHLLEQNKHKIDWSFLSTNPNAIHLLEKNKHKIDWDNLSKNPNAIHLLENNLDKINWFMLSENKNAMHILENNLDKISWFQLSKNPNAIDLLENNEAKIDWDNLSLNPNAIHLLENNEDEIDWNNLCLNPNAIDLLKNNQYEIDWYYLSANPSIFEDEPMPI
;
A
#
# COMPACT_ATOMS: atom_id res chain seq x y z
N MET A 1 21.11 4.85 14.85
CA MET A 1 20.04 5.64 15.52
C MET A 1 19.37 6.50 14.48
N SER A 2 18.06 6.35 14.28
CA SER A 2 17.30 7.07 13.24
C SER A 2 17.32 8.59 13.48
N LEU A 3 17.11 9.37 12.41
CA LEU A 3 17.04 10.84 12.52
C LEU A 3 15.87 11.28 13.43
N ALA A 4 14.76 10.54 13.38
CA ALA A 4 13.61 10.79 14.26
C ALA A 4 13.99 10.63 15.73
N VAL A 5 14.69 9.55 16.12
CA VAL A 5 15.18 9.32 17.48
C VAL A 5 16.16 10.42 17.93
N ARG A 6 17.08 10.84 17.03
CA ARG A 6 18.01 11.94 17.36
C ARG A 6 17.28 13.24 17.65
N LYS A 7 16.32 13.63 16.81
CA LYS A 7 15.50 14.83 16.97
C LYS A 7 14.66 14.75 18.24
N PHE A 8 14.07 13.58 18.52
CA PHE A 8 13.29 13.36 19.74
C PHE A 8 14.14 13.52 20.99
N ASN A 9 15.33 12.91 21.05
CA ASN A 9 16.24 13.01 22.20
C ASN A 9 16.73 14.44 22.44
N ILE A 10 16.96 15.23 21.38
CA ILE A 10 17.28 16.65 21.50
C ILE A 10 16.10 17.42 22.09
N ALA A 11 14.87 17.17 21.61
CA ALA A 11 13.67 17.80 22.14
C ALA A 11 13.44 17.44 23.62
N LYS A 12 13.60 16.17 23.99
CA LYS A 12 13.55 15.69 25.38
C LYS A 12 14.56 16.41 26.26
N MET A 13 15.80 16.55 25.80
CA MET A 13 16.86 17.24 26.55
C MET A 13 16.53 18.73 26.74
N ILE A 14 15.92 19.39 25.75
CA ILE A 14 15.52 20.80 25.85
C ILE A 14 14.35 20.95 26.82
N LEU A 15 13.33 20.11 26.71
CA LEU A 15 12.13 20.18 27.54
C LEU A 15 12.40 19.84 29.00
N ASN A 16 13.28 18.89 29.28
CA ASN A 16 13.70 18.55 30.66
C ASN A 16 14.43 19.71 31.39
N LYS A 17 14.85 20.74 30.67
CA LYS A 17 15.41 21.97 31.22
C LYS A 17 14.37 23.08 31.33
N SER A 18 13.13 22.84 30.97
CA SER A 18 12.02 23.80 31.03
C SER A 18 11.34 23.79 32.41
N VAL A 19 10.48 24.75 32.64
CA VAL A 19 9.64 24.88 33.84
C VAL A 19 8.30 24.09 33.76
N PHE A 20 8.14 23.29 32.68
CA PHE A 20 6.90 22.51 32.52
C PHE A 20 6.88 21.29 33.45
N ASP A 21 5.67 20.95 33.92
CA ASP A 21 5.39 19.70 34.60
C ASP A 21 5.77 18.48 33.75
N GLU A 22 6.23 17.41 34.41
CA GLU A 22 6.72 16.21 33.75
C GLU A 22 5.64 15.54 32.88
N ASN A 23 4.36 15.57 33.29
CA ASN A 23 3.27 15.04 32.50
C ASN A 23 3.04 15.87 31.23
N VAL A 24 3.16 17.19 31.32
CA VAL A 24 3.05 18.09 30.16
C VAL A 24 4.21 17.83 29.19
N ILE A 25 5.43 17.63 29.73
CA ILE A 25 6.61 17.27 28.92
C ILE A 25 6.37 15.94 28.17
N GLN A 26 5.84 14.92 28.83
CA GLN A 26 5.54 13.63 28.21
C GLN A 26 4.48 13.74 27.11
N ILE A 27 3.44 14.52 27.29
CA ILE A 27 2.41 14.77 26.27
C ILE A 27 3.04 15.45 25.04
N ILE A 28 3.83 16.49 25.23
CA ILE A 28 4.52 17.22 24.15
C ILE A 28 5.47 16.28 23.40
N LEU A 29 6.26 15.48 24.11
CA LEU A 29 7.19 14.55 23.51
C LEU A 29 6.48 13.45 22.72
N THR A 30 5.37 12.93 23.23
CA THR A 30 4.55 11.92 22.55
C THR A 30 3.99 12.45 21.23
N GLU A 31 3.41 13.66 21.24
CA GLU A 31 2.89 14.27 20.01
C GLU A 31 4.02 14.67 19.04
N TYR A 32 5.15 15.14 19.56
CA TYR A 32 6.32 15.43 18.74
C TYR A 32 6.90 14.18 18.08
N TRP A 33 6.98 13.05 18.82
CA TRP A 33 7.41 11.75 18.28
C TRP A 33 6.49 11.25 17.18
N LYS A 34 5.17 11.28 17.40
CA LYS A 34 4.18 10.93 16.38
C LYS A 34 4.37 11.76 15.10
N ASN A 35 4.58 13.07 15.27
CA ASN A 35 4.81 13.96 14.14
C ASN A 35 6.12 13.69 13.40
N LEU A 36 7.19 13.34 14.11
CA LEU A 36 8.47 12.95 13.49
C LEU A 36 8.34 11.63 12.71
N LYS A 37 7.67 10.63 13.29
CA LYS A 37 7.43 9.33 12.64
C LYS A 37 6.60 9.47 11.35
N ASN A 38 5.63 10.38 11.35
CA ASN A 38 4.73 10.57 10.20
C ASN A 38 5.32 11.47 9.08
N LYS A 39 6.38 12.23 9.35
CA LYS A 39 6.90 13.24 8.40
C LYS A 39 8.22 12.88 7.72
N SER A 40 9.00 11.96 8.28
CA SER A 40 10.33 11.66 7.75
C SER A 40 10.57 10.15 7.80
N LYS A 41 10.72 9.57 6.63
CA LYS A 41 11.10 8.17 6.48
C LYS A 41 12.56 8.13 6.04
N ILE A 42 13.38 7.45 6.82
CA ILE A 42 14.78 7.22 6.49
C ILE A 42 15.05 5.75 6.30
N LEU A 43 16.00 5.45 5.45
CA LEU A 43 16.47 4.09 5.26
C LEU A 43 17.06 3.55 6.56
N LEU A 44 16.78 2.30 6.90
CA LEU A 44 17.32 1.65 8.09
C LEU A 44 18.84 1.54 7.99
N ASP A 45 19.55 1.66 9.12
CA ASP A 45 21.02 1.76 9.19
C ASP A 45 21.76 0.57 8.57
N TRP A 46 21.15 -0.61 8.54
CA TRP A 46 21.73 -1.85 8.00
C TRP A 46 21.48 -2.05 6.51
N ILE A 47 20.63 -1.19 5.88
CA ILE A 47 20.31 -1.31 4.45
C ILE A 47 21.33 -0.52 3.63
N ASN A 48 22.01 -1.22 2.72
CA ASN A 48 22.92 -0.59 1.77
C ASN A 48 22.12 -0.04 0.58
N LEU A 49 22.12 1.29 0.41
CA LEU A 49 21.44 1.98 -0.69
C LEU A 49 21.92 1.50 -2.07
N GLU A 50 23.18 1.10 -2.21
CA GLU A 50 23.76 0.64 -3.49
C GLU A 50 23.14 -0.68 -3.98
N GLN A 51 22.55 -1.46 -3.07
CA GLN A 51 21.87 -2.72 -3.40
C GLN A 51 20.39 -2.52 -3.76
N LEU A 52 19.86 -1.32 -3.52
CA LEU A 52 18.47 -1.01 -3.83
C LEU A 52 18.32 -0.52 -5.27
N THR A 53 17.19 -0.84 -5.89
CA THR A 53 16.89 -0.39 -7.24
C THR A 53 16.08 0.91 -7.21
N TRP A 54 16.52 1.93 -7.93
CA TRP A 54 15.80 3.20 -8.06
C TRP A 54 14.41 3.06 -8.67
N HIS A 55 14.23 2.05 -9.50
CA HIS A 55 12.96 1.62 -10.04
C HIS A 55 11.92 1.34 -8.92
N ASN A 56 12.24 0.43 -8.00
CA ASN A 56 11.37 0.09 -6.88
C ASN A 56 11.26 1.22 -5.86
N LEU A 57 12.36 1.91 -5.56
CA LEU A 57 12.36 3.08 -4.68
C LEU A 57 11.41 4.18 -5.20
N SER A 58 11.37 4.38 -6.53
CA SER A 58 10.49 5.41 -7.12
C SER A 58 9.02 5.11 -6.90
N ALA A 59 8.60 3.83 -6.89
CA ALA A 59 7.24 3.42 -6.57
C ALA A 59 6.94 3.40 -5.05
N ASN A 60 7.97 3.39 -4.20
CA ASN A 60 7.81 3.24 -2.75
C ASN A 60 7.28 4.55 -2.12
N PRO A 61 6.10 4.54 -1.47
CA PRO A 61 5.52 5.74 -0.88
C PRO A 61 6.34 6.33 0.28
N ASN A 62 7.24 5.54 0.88
CA ASN A 62 8.10 5.97 1.98
C ASN A 62 9.44 6.53 1.51
N ALA A 63 9.77 6.46 0.22
CA ALA A 63 11.06 6.89 -0.30
C ALA A 63 11.11 8.37 -0.74
N ILE A 64 10.07 9.17 -0.50
CA ILE A 64 9.96 10.53 -1.03
C ILE A 64 11.16 11.40 -0.66
N ASP A 65 11.57 11.44 0.61
CA ASP A 65 12.71 12.24 1.07
C ASP A 65 14.01 11.81 0.35
N LEU A 66 14.17 10.50 0.10
CA LEU A 66 15.30 9.95 -0.63
C LEU A 66 15.25 10.35 -2.11
N LEU A 67 14.09 10.29 -2.75
CA LEU A 67 13.91 10.70 -4.15
C LEU A 67 14.15 12.20 -4.34
N GLU A 68 13.77 13.04 -3.38
CA GLU A 68 14.05 14.48 -3.42
C GLU A 68 15.55 14.77 -3.28
N GLN A 69 16.27 13.96 -2.49
CA GLN A 69 17.72 14.06 -2.35
C GLN A 69 18.45 13.60 -3.62
N TYR A 70 17.96 12.53 -4.29
CA TYR A 70 18.60 11.91 -5.44
C TYR A 70 17.76 12.06 -6.74
N LYS A 71 17.39 13.29 -7.08
CA LYS A 71 16.47 13.64 -8.18
C LYS A 71 16.87 13.04 -9.54
N ASN A 72 18.16 12.86 -9.79
CA ASN A 72 18.66 12.30 -11.05
C ASN A 72 18.42 10.80 -11.19
N ASN A 73 18.13 10.11 -10.08
CA ASN A 73 17.92 8.67 -10.04
C ASN A 73 16.43 8.29 -10.10
N ILE A 74 15.53 9.29 -10.13
CA ILE A 74 14.08 9.05 -10.17
C ILE A 74 13.71 8.34 -11.48
N ASP A 75 13.08 7.18 -11.35
CA ASP A 75 12.36 6.53 -12.44
C ASP A 75 10.95 7.12 -12.52
N TRP A 76 10.75 8.03 -13.48
CA TRP A 76 9.49 8.80 -13.62
C TRP A 76 8.29 7.93 -13.95
N LYS A 77 8.49 6.80 -14.62
CA LYS A 77 7.45 5.81 -14.88
C LYS A 77 6.91 5.26 -13.55
N PHE A 78 7.81 4.82 -12.66
CA PHE A 78 7.45 4.24 -11.37
C PHE A 78 7.04 5.29 -10.33
N VAL A 79 7.59 6.49 -10.36
CA VAL A 79 7.11 7.61 -9.54
C VAL A 79 5.64 7.93 -9.84
N SER A 80 5.17 7.71 -11.07
CA SER A 80 3.77 7.95 -11.43
C SER A 80 2.79 7.03 -10.66
N LEU A 81 3.25 5.85 -10.21
CA LEU A 81 2.49 4.95 -9.32
C LEU A 81 2.47 5.43 -7.86
N ASN A 82 3.48 6.22 -7.45
CA ASN A 82 3.71 6.53 -6.04
C ASN A 82 2.65 7.51 -5.52
N PRO A 83 1.78 7.12 -4.57
CA PRO A 83 0.70 7.99 -4.10
C PRO A 83 1.20 9.24 -3.35
N ASN A 84 2.43 9.20 -2.80
CA ASN A 84 3.01 10.30 -2.05
C ASN A 84 3.85 11.25 -2.94
N ALA A 85 4.03 10.92 -4.23
CA ALA A 85 4.88 11.69 -5.14
C ALA A 85 4.10 12.71 -6.02
N ILE A 86 2.83 12.99 -5.73
CA ILE A 86 1.99 13.87 -6.57
C ILE A 86 2.64 15.24 -6.80
N HIS A 87 3.22 15.84 -5.76
CA HIS A 87 3.89 17.14 -5.86
C HIS A 87 5.11 17.10 -6.81
N LEU A 88 5.85 15.98 -6.87
CA LEU A 88 6.96 15.80 -7.82
C LEU A 88 6.44 15.73 -9.26
N LEU A 89 5.31 15.03 -9.47
CA LEU A 89 4.66 14.89 -10.77
C LEU A 89 4.09 16.22 -11.26
N GLU A 90 3.47 17.02 -10.37
CA GLU A 90 2.95 18.35 -10.69
C GLU A 90 4.05 19.32 -11.13
N GLN A 91 5.23 19.24 -10.52
CA GLN A 91 6.39 20.02 -10.90
C GLN A 91 7.06 19.54 -12.21
N ASN A 92 6.80 18.29 -12.62
CA ASN A 92 7.46 17.63 -13.77
C ASN A 92 6.43 16.98 -14.72
N LYS A 93 5.38 17.70 -15.08
CA LYS A 93 4.22 17.19 -15.86
C LYS A 93 4.60 16.49 -17.17
N HIS A 94 5.71 16.90 -17.79
CA HIS A 94 6.20 16.32 -19.04
C HIS A 94 6.82 14.92 -18.87
N LYS A 95 7.10 14.51 -17.62
CA LYS A 95 7.69 13.22 -17.28
C LYS A 95 6.64 12.20 -16.77
N ILE A 96 5.38 12.60 -16.64
CA ILE A 96 4.30 11.73 -16.15
C ILE A 96 4.08 10.58 -17.14
N ASP A 97 4.15 9.36 -16.65
CA ASP A 97 3.58 8.19 -17.31
C ASP A 97 2.09 8.08 -16.95
N TRP A 98 1.23 8.39 -17.91
CA TRP A 98 -0.21 8.46 -17.67
C TRP A 98 -0.87 7.10 -17.48
N SER A 99 -0.28 6.03 -18.03
CA SER A 99 -0.75 4.67 -17.80
C SER A 99 -0.57 4.30 -16.33
N PHE A 100 0.63 4.47 -15.80
CA PHE A 100 0.91 4.22 -14.38
C PHE A 100 0.18 5.22 -13.46
N LEU A 101 0.07 6.49 -13.85
CA LEU A 101 -0.68 7.49 -13.09
C LEU A 101 -2.15 7.12 -12.92
N SER A 102 -2.75 6.44 -13.91
CA SER A 102 -4.15 6.04 -13.86
C SER A 102 -4.44 5.07 -12.72
N THR A 103 -3.46 4.29 -12.24
CA THR A 103 -3.61 3.45 -11.05
C THR A 103 -3.39 4.20 -9.74
N ASN A 104 -2.81 5.39 -9.77
CA ASN A 104 -2.43 6.13 -8.56
C ASN A 104 -3.68 6.73 -7.87
N PRO A 105 -4.02 6.31 -6.62
CA PRO A 105 -5.25 6.76 -5.95
C PRO A 105 -5.26 8.26 -5.63
N ASN A 106 -4.10 8.89 -5.50
CA ASN A 106 -4.00 10.32 -5.17
C ASN A 106 -3.92 11.24 -6.40
N ALA A 107 -3.95 10.65 -7.62
CA ALA A 107 -3.80 11.40 -8.87
C ALA A 107 -5.11 11.80 -9.56
N ILE A 108 -6.28 11.53 -8.95
CA ILE A 108 -7.60 11.73 -9.59
C ILE A 108 -7.75 13.13 -10.18
N HIS A 109 -7.37 14.16 -9.43
CA HIS A 109 -7.47 15.55 -9.91
C HIS A 109 -6.60 15.87 -11.15
N LEU A 110 -5.47 15.14 -11.33
CA LEU A 110 -4.64 15.24 -12.53
C LEU A 110 -5.30 14.52 -13.71
N LEU A 111 -5.91 13.37 -13.46
CA LEU A 111 -6.61 12.57 -14.47
C LEU A 111 -7.86 13.31 -14.98
N GLU A 112 -8.64 13.92 -14.08
CA GLU A 112 -9.82 14.72 -14.44
C GLU A 112 -9.49 15.91 -15.33
N LYS A 113 -8.36 16.57 -15.07
CA LYS A 113 -7.85 17.67 -15.91
C LYS A 113 -7.29 17.22 -17.26
N ASN A 114 -6.98 15.92 -17.40
CA ASN A 114 -6.34 15.35 -18.58
C ASN A 114 -7.06 14.08 -19.07
N LYS A 115 -8.39 14.10 -19.14
CA LYS A 115 -9.25 12.95 -19.46
C LYS A 115 -8.81 12.16 -20.72
N HIS A 116 -8.25 12.85 -21.70
CA HIS A 116 -7.76 12.23 -22.96
C HIS A 116 -6.48 11.39 -22.79
N LYS A 117 -5.84 11.45 -21.62
CA LYS A 117 -4.62 10.70 -21.28
C LYS A 117 -4.90 9.53 -20.35
N ILE A 118 -6.13 9.36 -19.89
CA ILE A 118 -6.52 8.27 -18.99
C ILE A 118 -6.33 6.92 -19.70
N ASP A 119 -5.59 6.04 -19.07
CA ASP A 119 -5.59 4.63 -19.36
C ASP A 119 -6.73 3.97 -18.56
N TRP A 120 -7.82 3.64 -19.25
CA TRP A 120 -9.05 3.15 -18.62
C TRP A 120 -8.88 1.74 -18.03
N ASP A 121 -8.00 0.91 -18.62
CA ASP A 121 -7.69 -0.41 -18.07
C ASP A 121 -7.07 -0.27 -16.67
N ASN A 122 -6.04 0.56 -16.56
CA ASN A 122 -5.38 0.85 -15.30
C ASN A 122 -6.26 1.65 -14.33
N LEU A 123 -7.08 2.58 -14.85
CA LEU A 123 -8.03 3.32 -14.01
C LEU A 123 -9.05 2.41 -13.34
N SER A 124 -9.46 1.31 -13.99
CA SER A 124 -10.42 0.36 -13.45
C SER A 124 -9.96 -0.26 -12.12
N LYS A 125 -8.66 -0.36 -11.90
CA LYS A 125 -8.04 -0.82 -10.64
C LYS A 125 -7.95 0.29 -9.58
N ASN A 126 -8.08 1.56 -9.94
CA ASN A 126 -7.88 2.69 -9.03
C ASN A 126 -9.07 2.84 -8.06
N PRO A 127 -8.88 2.66 -6.73
CA PRO A 127 -9.99 2.67 -5.78
C PRO A 127 -10.68 4.04 -5.63
N ASN A 128 -10.00 5.13 -6.00
CA ASN A 128 -10.54 6.48 -5.89
C ASN A 128 -11.18 6.99 -7.20
N ALA A 129 -11.18 6.15 -8.26
CA ALA A 129 -11.69 6.53 -9.57
C ALA A 129 -13.15 6.10 -9.82
N ILE A 130 -13.86 5.58 -8.83
CA ILE A 130 -15.20 4.96 -8.99
C ILE A 130 -16.16 5.89 -9.73
N HIS A 131 -16.24 7.17 -9.35
CA HIS A 131 -17.11 8.15 -10.00
C HIS A 131 -16.81 8.40 -11.49
N LEU A 132 -15.54 8.21 -11.91
CA LEU A 132 -15.15 8.29 -13.32
C LEU A 132 -15.59 7.02 -14.06
N LEU A 133 -15.49 5.85 -13.41
CA LEU A 133 -15.87 4.56 -14.00
C LEU A 133 -17.39 4.44 -14.15
N GLU A 134 -18.17 4.87 -13.15
CA GLU A 134 -19.64 4.89 -13.21
C GLU A 134 -20.18 5.68 -14.41
N ASN A 135 -19.51 6.77 -14.74
CA ASN A 135 -19.88 7.61 -15.88
C ASN A 135 -19.32 7.11 -17.23
N ASN A 136 -18.56 6.01 -17.26
CA ASN A 136 -17.89 5.46 -18.44
C ASN A 136 -17.86 3.93 -18.42
N LEU A 137 -18.99 3.28 -18.17
CA LEU A 137 -19.13 1.81 -18.05
C LEU A 137 -18.64 1.05 -19.29
N ASP A 138 -18.71 1.68 -20.46
CA ASP A 138 -18.21 1.16 -21.73
C ASP A 138 -16.68 1.04 -21.81
N LYS A 139 -15.97 1.75 -20.93
CA LYS A 139 -14.50 1.78 -20.88
C LYS A 139 -13.91 0.93 -19.77
N ILE A 140 -14.74 0.31 -18.95
CA ILE A 140 -14.28 -0.50 -17.82
C ILE A 140 -13.59 -1.77 -18.31
N ASN A 141 -12.38 -2.00 -17.80
CA ASN A 141 -11.75 -3.30 -17.83
C ASN A 141 -12.26 -4.11 -16.61
N TRP A 142 -13.21 -5.02 -16.84
CA TRP A 142 -13.87 -5.80 -15.80
C TRP A 142 -12.91 -6.75 -15.05
N PHE A 143 -11.87 -7.23 -15.73
CA PHE A 143 -10.82 -8.02 -15.08
C PHE A 143 -10.10 -7.18 -14.00
N MET A 144 -9.67 -5.97 -14.35
CA MET A 144 -9.01 -5.06 -13.41
C MET A 144 -9.97 -4.50 -12.35
N LEU A 145 -11.24 -4.24 -12.70
CA LEU A 145 -12.24 -3.74 -11.76
C LEU A 145 -12.55 -4.76 -10.65
N SER A 146 -12.50 -6.06 -10.97
CA SER A 146 -12.83 -7.12 -10.00
C SER A 146 -11.91 -7.09 -8.76
N GLU A 147 -10.66 -6.64 -8.89
CA GLU A 147 -9.72 -6.43 -7.77
C GLU A 147 -9.96 -5.11 -7.02
N ASN A 148 -10.75 -4.19 -7.57
CA ASN A 148 -10.94 -2.86 -6.99
C ASN A 148 -11.85 -2.91 -5.76
N LYS A 149 -11.28 -2.69 -4.57
CA LYS A 149 -12.00 -2.79 -3.29
C LYS A 149 -13.20 -1.86 -3.15
N ASN A 150 -13.24 -0.75 -3.90
CA ASN A 150 -14.33 0.23 -3.81
C ASN A 150 -15.40 0.03 -4.91
N ALA A 151 -15.24 -0.99 -5.78
CA ALA A 151 -16.13 -1.20 -6.92
C ALA A 151 -17.25 -2.22 -6.66
N MET A 152 -17.45 -2.72 -5.43
CA MET A 152 -18.39 -3.82 -5.14
C MET A 152 -19.79 -3.55 -5.68
N HIS A 153 -20.35 -2.36 -5.50
CA HIS A 153 -21.68 -2.01 -6.00
C HIS A 153 -21.82 -2.04 -7.55
N ILE A 154 -20.71 -1.80 -8.29
CA ILE A 154 -20.69 -1.96 -9.75
C ILE A 154 -20.61 -3.47 -10.09
N LEU A 155 -19.80 -4.23 -9.37
CA LEU A 155 -19.57 -5.66 -9.59
C LEU A 155 -20.84 -6.47 -9.30
N GLU A 156 -21.51 -6.23 -8.19
CA GLU A 156 -22.75 -6.91 -7.78
C GLU A 156 -23.89 -6.74 -8.80
N ASN A 157 -23.93 -5.60 -9.49
CA ASN A 157 -24.88 -5.35 -10.56
C ASN A 157 -24.46 -5.90 -11.94
N ASN A 158 -23.27 -6.53 -12.05
CA ASN A 158 -22.70 -7.04 -13.31
C ASN A 158 -21.98 -8.38 -13.11
N LEU A 159 -22.61 -9.33 -12.43
CA LEU A 159 -22.02 -10.63 -12.06
C LEU A 159 -21.52 -11.46 -13.25
N ASP A 160 -22.09 -11.25 -14.42
CA ASP A 160 -21.72 -11.89 -15.69
C ASP A 160 -20.35 -11.41 -16.23
N LYS A 161 -19.87 -10.26 -15.74
CA LYS A 161 -18.62 -9.64 -16.18
C LYS A 161 -17.46 -9.81 -15.21
N ILE A 162 -17.73 -10.33 -14.00
CA ILE A 162 -16.73 -10.47 -12.95
C ILE A 162 -15.64 -11.48 -13.35
N SER A 163 -14.39 -11.12 -13.10
CA SER A 163 -13.28 -12.07 -13.03
C SER A 163 -13.18 -12.62 -11.60
N TRP A 164 -13.66 -13.83 -11.36
CA TRP A 164 -13.59 -14.48 -10.04
C TRP A 164 -12.16 -14.67 -9.55
N PHE A 165 -11.23 -14.91 -10.50
CA PHE A 165 -9.80 -14.93 -10.24
C PHE A 165 -9.30 -13.64 -9.57
N GLN A 166 -9.65 -12.47 -10.11
CA GLN A 166 -9.27 -11.20 -9.52
C GLN A 166 -10.13 -10.82 -8.31
N LEU A 167 -11.40 -11.19 -8.31
CA LEU A 167 -12.31 -10.93 -7.19
C LEU A 167 -11.83 -11.61 -5.90
N SER A 168 -11.24 -12.79 -6.00
CA SER A 168 -10.72 -13.52 -4.83
C SER A 168 -9.68 -12.72 -4.04
N LYS A 169 -8.93 -11.81 -4.67
CA LYS A 169 -8.01 -10.88 -3.99
C LYS A 169 -8.70 -9.66 -3.36
N ASN A 170 -9.95 -9.38 -3.74
CA ASN A 170 -10.63 -8.16 -3.31
C ASN A 170 -11.06 -8.28 -1.85
N PRO A 171 -10.52 -7.44 -0.93
CA PRO A 171 -10.81 -7.57 0.50
C PRO A 171 -12.27 -7.29 0.86
N ASN A 172 -13.04 -6.63 -0.01
CA ASN A 172 -14.44 -6.31 0.22
C ASN A 172 -15.41 -7.30 -0.45
N ALA A 173 -14.89 -8.37 -1.08
CA ALA A 173 -15.70 -9.34 -1.81
C ALA A 173 -16.06 -10.60 -1.01
N ILE A 174 -15.76 -10.67 0.29
CA ILE A 174 -15.90 -11.89 1.10
C ILE A 174 -17.32 -12.44 1.04
N ASP A 175 -18.33 -11.63 1.31
CA ASP A 175 -19.75 -12.07 1.28
C ASP A 175 -20.16 -12.61 -0.10
N LEU A 176 -19.64 -12.02 -1.18
CA LEU A 176 -19.93 -12.47 -2.54
C LEU A 176 -19.20 -13.78 -2.87
N LEU A 177 -17.99 -13.97 -2.35
CA LEU A 177 -17.20 -15.19 -2.50
C LEU A 177 -17.83 -16.36 -1.71
N GLU A 178 -18.23 -16.15 -0.46
CA GLU A 178 -18.92 -17.14 0.38
C GLU A 178 -20.21 -17.64 -0.28
N ASN A 179 -20.97 -16.73 -0.90
CA ASN A 179 -22.18 -17.11 -1.64
C ASN A 179 -21.89 -17.78 -3.00
N ASN A 180 -20.64 -17.89 -3.40
CA ASN A 180 -20.19 -18.46 -4.68
C ASN A 180 -18.91 -19.29 -4.54
N GLU A 181 -18.79 -20.12 -3.51
CA GLU A 181 -17.58 -20.88 -3.14
C GLU A 181 -16.96 -21.64 -4.32
N ALA A 182 -17.79 -22.26 -5.17
CA ALA A 182 -17.29 -23.01 -6.35
C ALA A 182 -16.56 -22.14 -7.39
N LYS A 183 -16.58 -20.81 -7.24
CA LYS A 183 -15.91 -19.85 -8.13
C LYS A 183 -14.67 -19.21 -7.49
N ILE A 184 -14.38 -19.53 -6.24
CA ILE A 184 -13.21 -19.02 -5.52
C ILE A 184 -11.94 -19.53 -6.22
N ASP A 185 -11.03 -18.62 -6.48
CA ASP A 185 -9.64 -18.93 -6.79
C ASP A 185 -8.84 -18.86 -5.48
N TRP A 186 -8.51 -20.03 -4.94
CA TRP A 186 -7.89 -20.17 -3.63
C TRP A 186 -6.47 -19.63 -3.57
N ASP A 187 -5.72 -19.72 -4.69
CA ASP A 187 -4.37 -19.13 -4.78
C ASP A 187 -4.46 -17.61 -4.55
N ASN A 188 -5.39 -16.95 -5.24
CA ASN A 188 -5.60 -15.51 -5.06
C ASN A 188 -6.32 -15.15 -3.75
N LEU A 189 -7.19 -16.03 -3.24
CA LEU A 189 -7.82 -15.82 -1.94
C LEU A 189 -6.77 -15.80 -0.82
N SER A 190 -5.70 -16.57 -0.94
CA SER A 190 -4.57 -16.57 0.00
C SER A 190 -3.90 -15.20 0.15
N LEU A 191 -3.98 -14.33 -0.89
CA LEU A 191 -3.53 -12.93 -0.83
C LEU A 191 -4.53 -11.99 -0.15
N ASN A 192 -5.79 -12.40 0.03
CA ASN A 192 -6.86 -11.52 0.51
C ASN A 192 -6.77 -11.35 2.03
N PRO A 193 -6.53 -10.12 2.54
CA PRO A 193 -6.32 -9.92 3.98
C PRO A 193 -7.58 -10.19 4.83
N ASN A 194 -8.76 -10.18 4.23
CA ASN A 194 -10.02 -10.41 4.95
C ASN A 194 -10.53 -11.87 4.85
N ALA A 195 -9.79 -12.75 4.15
CA ALA A 195 -10.21 -14.12 3.91
C ALA A 195 -9.62 -15.16 4.89
N ILE A 196 -8.90 -14.75 5.94
CA ILE A 196 -8.18 -15.67 6.84
C ILE A 196 -9.11 -16.77 7.38
N HIS A 197 -10.33 -16.42 7.82
CA HIS A 197 -11.30 -17.38 8.33
C HIS A 197 -11.76 -18.43 7.30
N LEU A 198 -11.82 -18.06 6.01
CA LEU A 198 -12.12 -19.00 4.92
C LEU A 198 -10.93 -19.96 4.70
N LEU A 199 -9.72 -19.45 4.77
CA LEU A 199 -8.49 -20.23 4.59
C LEU A 199 -8.28 -21.20 5.76
N GLU A 200 -8.53 -20.79 7.01
CA GLU A 200 -8.47 -21.65 8.18
C GLU A 200 -9.47 -22.82 8.12
N ASN A 201 -10.62 -22.62 7.46
CA ASN A 201 -11.61 -23.69 7.26
C ASN A 201 -11.32 -24.57 6.05
N ASN A 202 -10.35 -24.19 5.19
CA ASN A 202 -10.00 -24.88 3.95
C ASN A 202 -8.47 -24.93 3.78
N GLU A 203 -7.75 -25.46 4.79
CA GLU A 203 -6.28 -25.46 4.83
C GLU A 203 -5.63 -26.16 3.63
N ASP A 204 -6.29 -27.19 3.09
CA ASP A 204 -5.80 -27.96 1.92
C ASP A 204 -5.80 -27.11 0.62
N GLU A 205 -6.55 -26.00 0.58
CA GLU A 205 -6.64 -25.09 -0.58
C GLU A 205 -5.69 -23.89 -0.49
N ILE A 206 -4.93 -23.76 0.60
CA ILE A 206 -4.04 -22.60 0.81
C ILE A 206 -2.84 -22.64 -0.13
N ASP A 207 -2.64 -21.56 -0.92
CA ASP A 207 -1.33 -21.25 -1.50
C ASP A 207 -0.44 -20.56 -0.44
N TRP A 208 0.45 -21.31 0.17
CA TRP A 208 1.32 -20.83 1.25
C TRP A 208 2.30 -19.73 0.80
N ASN A 209 2.71 -19.72 -0.47
CA ASN A 209 3.57 -18.66 -1.02
C ASN A 209 2.81 -17.33 -1.05
N ASN A 210 1.58 -17.35 -1.56
CA ASN A 210 0.71 -16.18 -1.58
C ASN A 210 0.29 -15.77 -0.17
N LEU A 211 0.03 -16.74 0.73
CA LEU A 211 -0.28 -16.46 2.12
C LEU A 211 0.87 -15.74 2.85
N CYS A 212 2.13 -16.05 2.51
CA CYS A 212 3.28 -15.33 3.06
C CYS A 212 3.25 -13.81 2.74
N LEU A 213 2.59 -13.39 1.66
CA LEU A 213 2.43 -11.97 1.29
C LEU A 213 1.23 -11.31 1.99
N ASN A 214 0.32 -12.10 2.59
CA ASN A 214 -0.91 -11.59 3.20
C ASN A 214 -0.61 -10.94 4.56
N PRO A 215 -0.89 -9.63 4.75
CA PRO A 215 -0.53 -8.93 5.97
C PRO A 215 -1.28 -9.43 7.23
N ASN A 216 -2.43 -10.09 7.07
CA ASN A 216 -3.24 -10.58 8.18
C ASN A 216 -2.99 -12.07 8.50
N ALA A 217 -2.08 -12.73 7.77
CA ALA A 217 -1.83 -14.17 7.92
C ALA A 217 -0.73 -14.52 8.95
N ILE A 218 -0.15 -13.56 9.66
CA ILE A 218 1.02 -13.77 10.53
C ILE A 218 0.78 -14.85 11.57
N ASP A 219 -0.38 -14.90 12.21
CA ASP A 219 -0.70 -15.90 13.23
C ASP A 219 -0.87 -17.30 12.60
N LEU A 220 -1.50 -17.40 11.43
CA LEU A 220 -1.64 -18.66 10.69
C LEU A 220 -0.27 -19.18 10.22
N LEU A 221 0.59 -18.30 9.69
CA LEU A 221 1.97 -18.63 9.30
C LEU A 221 2.82 -19.06 10.50
N LYS A 222 2.67 -18.40 11.65
CA LYS A 222 3.37 -18.74 12.88
C LYS A 222 3.06 -20.16 13.36
N ASN A 223 1.83 -20.60 13.16
CA ASN A 223 1.39 -21.96 13.52
C ASN A 223 1.84 -23.01 12.47
N ASN A 224 2.19 -22.60 11.26
CA ASN A 224 2.56 -23.44 10.12
C ASN A 224 3.94 -23.08 9.56
N GLN A 225 4.95 -22.96 10.43
CA GLN A 225 6.29 -22.44 10.05
C GLN A 225 7.01 -23.26 8.99
N TYR A 226 6.69 -24.54 8.83
CA TYR A 226 7.29 -25.42 7.81
C TYR A 226 6.78 -25.12 6.39
N GLU A 227 5.65 -24.39 6.24
CA GLU A 227 5.10 -23.95 4.96
C GLU A 227 5.63 -22.57 4.53
N ILE A 228 6.41 -21.89 5.37
CA ILE A 228 6.88 -20.53 5.10
C ILE A 228 7.93 -20.52 4.00
N ASP A 229 7.64 -19.83 2.90
CA ASP A 229 8.67 -19.35 1.98
C ASP A 229 9.18 -17.97 2.43
N TRP A 230 10.42 -17.96 2.92
CA TRP A 230 11.05 -16.75 3.46
C TRP A 230 11.28 -15.65 2.42
N TYR A 231 11.39 -16.00 1.14
CA TYR A 231 11.50 -15.03 0.05
C TYR A 231 10.21 -14.19 -0.04
N TYR A 232 9.04 -14.85 -0.07
CA TYR A 232 7.76 -14.16 -0.10
C TYR A 232 7.45 -13.45 1.23
N LEU A 233 7.70 -14.09 2.36
CA LEU A 233 7.46 -13.50 3.68
C LEU A 233 8.27 -12.21 3.88
N SER A 234 9.47 -12.10 3.29
CA SER A 234 10.27 -10.86 3.36
C SER A 234 9.59 -9.63 2.78
N ALA A 235 8.59 -9.79 1.90
CA ALA A 235 7.79 -8.70 1.33
C ALA A 235 6.57 -8.33 2.18
N ASN A 236 6.21 -9.14 3.18
CA ASN A 236 5.05 -8.90 4.04
C ASN A 236 5.30 -7.72 4.98
N PRO A 237 4.46 -6.68 4.96
CA PRO A 237 4.67 -5.50 5.82
C PRO A 237 4.46 -5.80 7.31
N SER A 238 3.73 -6.86 7.66
CA SER A 238 3.35 -7.17 9.04
C SER A 238 4.39 -7.98 9.82
N ILE A 239 5.54 -8.32 9.19
CA ILE A 239 6.70 -8.87 9.92
C ILE A 239 7.48 -7.80 10.69
N PHE A 240 7.05 -6.55 10.61
CA PHE A 240 7.66 -5.43 11.32
C PHE A 240 6.67 -4.81 12.29
N GLU A 241 7.16 -4.42 13.42
CA GLU A 241 6.41 -3.65 14.41
C GLU A 241 6.91 -2.20 14.49
N ASP A 242 6.12 -1.36 15.13
CA ASP A 242 6.52 0.03 15.36
C ASP A 242 7.70 0.13 16.34
N GLU A 243 8.69 0.96 15.99
CA GLU A 243 9.76 1.28 16.93
C GLU A 243 9.16 1.90 18.22
N PRO A 244 9.43 1.34 19.39
CA PRO A 244 8.94 1.90 20.65
C PRO A 244 9.51 3.30 20.88
N MET A 245 8.76 4.15 21.59
CA MET A 245 9.26 5.46 22.00
C MET A 245 10.50 5.27 22.90
N PRO A 246 11.60 6.01 22.65
CA PRO A 246 12.79 5.94 23.52
C PRO A 246 12.44 6.38 24.95
N ILE A 247 12.82 5.57 25.93
CA ILE A 247 12.62 5.81 27.36
C ILE A 247 13.55 6.95 27.85
#